data_cd9fdf212b92b5686cb3df8661fcaa0e
#
_entry.id   cd9fdf212b92b5686cb3df8661fcaa0e
#
_cell.length_a   1.000
_cell.length_b   1.000
_cell.length_c   1.000
_cell.angle_alpha   90.00
_cell.angle_beta   90.00
_cell.angle_gamma   90.00
#
_symmetry.space_group_name_H-M   'P 1'
#
loop_
_entity.id
_entity.type
_entity.pdbx_description
1 polymer ?
#
loop_
_entity_poly.entity_id
_entity_poly.type
_entity_poly.pdbx_seq_one_letter_code
_entity_poly.pdbx_strand_id
1 'polypeptide(L)'
;MTPAHAELLHELQSYVLTAPTAQLLMDRITKRLHEKMTRYNWVGSYLVDPADSGYLIVGPFAGSFTPNARIPLNTGLCGAAASSGQIVVVHDVYKDPRYLAGSTLVKSEIVVPIYVNKALAGELDIESYFADTFNRSEQEFAQASANVIADYLAKQK
;
A
#
# COMPACT_ATOMS: atom_id res chain seq x y z
N MET A 1 -16.83 -3.27 -4.83
CA MET A 1 -16.14 -2.12 -5.47
C MET A 1 -17.14 -1.29 -6.27
N THR A 2 -16.90 0.01 -6.36
CA THR A 2 -17.70 0.92 -7.18
C THR A 2 -17.33 0.78 -8.67
N PRO A 3 -18.16 1.31 -9.61
CA PRO A 3 -17.77 1.36 -11.03
C PRO A 3 -16.47 2.14 -11.27
N ALA A 4 -16.25 3.22 -10.51
CA ALA A 4 -15.00 4.00 -10.61
C ALA A 4 -13.78 3.18 -10.15
N HIS A 5 -13.93 2.36 -9.10
CA HIS A 5 -12.90 1.42 -8.68
C HIS A 5 -12.59 0.41 -9.79
N ALA A 6 -13.61 -0.18 -10.38
CA ALA A 6 -13.43 -1.19 -11.42
C ALA A 6 -12.72 -0.62 -12.66
N GLU A 7 -13.08 0.59 -13.07
CA GLU A 7 -12.44 1.28 -14.19
C GLU A 7 -10.95 1.55 -13.91
N LEU A 8 -10.65 2.10 -12.74
CA LEU A 8 -9.25 2.36 -12.36
C LEU A 8 -8.45 1.07 -12.22
N LEU A 9 -9.04 0.03 -11.63
CA LEU A 9 -8.38 -1.27 -11.50
C LEU A 9 -8.02 -1.85 -12.87
N HIS A 10 -8.91 -1.74 -13.84
CA HIS A 10 -8.65 -2.17 -15.22
C HIS A 10 -7.45 -1.42 -15.82
N GLU A 11 -7.36 -0.12 -15.57
CA GLU A 11 -6.22 0.68 -15.97
C GLU A 11 -4.91 0.17 -15.31
N LEU A 12 -4.94 -0.06 -13.99
CA LEU A 12 -3.75 -0.57 -13.26
C LEU A 12 -3.30 -1.93 -13.81
N GLN A 13 -4.25 -2.81 -14.11
CA GLN A 13 -3.96 -4.12 -14.69
C GLN A 13 -3.27 -3.99 -16.06
N SER A 14 -3.63 -2.99 -16.85
CA SER A 14 -3.00 -2.77 -18.15
C SER A 14 -1.52 -2.38 -18.04
N TYR A 15 -1.11 -1.77 -16.94
CA TYR A 15 0.28 -1.38 -16.71
C TYR A 15 1.22 -2.58 -16.62
N VAL A 16 0.71 -3.72 -16.16
CA VAL A 16 1.49 -4.97 -16.04
C VAL A 16 2.06 -5.41 -17.39
N LEU A 17 1.33 -5.13 -18.48
CA LEU A 17 1.71 -5.56 -19.83
C LEU A 17 2.93 -4.79 -20.36
N THR A 18 3.19 -3.59 -19.87
CA THR A 18 4.21 -2.70 -20.41
C THR A 18 5.27 -2.28 -19.39
N ALA A 19 5.09 -2.59 -18.12
CA ALA A 19 6.04 -2.21 -17.08
C ALA A 19 7.35 -2.99 -17.23
N PRO A 20 8.50 -2.31 -17.44
CA PRO A 20 9.77 -3.01 -17.59
C PRO A 20 10.33 -3.55 -16.28
N THR A 21 9.98 -2.94 -15.14
CA THR A 21 10.44 -3.36 -13.81
C THR A 21 9.33 -3.22 -12.78
N ALA A 22 9.43 -3.97 -11.68
CA ALA A 22 8.51 -3.86 -10.56
C ALA A 22 8.52 -2.44 -9.97
N GLN A 23 9.70 -1.83 -9.87
CA GLN A 23 9.86 -0.47 -9.36
C GLN A 23 9.04 0.54 -10.18
N LEU A 24 9.12 0.46 -11.50
CA LEU A 24 8.35 1.35 -12.39
C LEU A 24 6.86 1.07 -12.34
N LEU A 25 6.45 -0.19 -12.20
CA LEU A 25 5.04 -0.54 -12.02
C LEU A 25 4.49 0.08 -10.73
N MET A 26 5.19 -0.11 -9.61
CA MET A 26 4.77 0.43 -8.32
C MET A 26 4.72 1.96 -8.33
N ASP A 27 5.69 2.60 -8.97
CA ASP A 27 5.71 4.06 -9.14
C ASP A 27 4.43 4.53 -9.87
N ARG A 28 4.09 3.87 -10.95
CA ARG A 28 2.92 4.23 -11.75
C ARG A 28 1.62 3.98 -11.01
N ILE A 29 1.50 2.86 -10.31
CA ILE A 29 0.32 2.51 -9.53
C ILE A 29 0.12 3.51 -8.38
N THR A 30 1.15 3.79 -7.60
CA THR A 30 1.02 4.70 -6.45
C THR A 30 0.65 6.11 -6.88
N LYS A 31 1.25 6.61 -7.94
CA LYS A 31 0.91 7.92 -8.52
C LYS A 31 -0.53 7.96 -9.01
N ARG A 32 -0.95 6.94 -9.73
CA ARG A 32 -2.28 6.91 -10.31
C ARG A 32 -3.38 6.79 -9.27
N LEU A 33 -3.19 5.97 -8.24
CA LEU A 33 -4.11 5.90 -7.11
C LEU A 33 -4.23 7.25 -6.41
N HIS A 34 -3.10 7.88 -6.15
CA HIS A 34 -3.08 9.21 -5.51
C HIS A 34 -3.80 10.27 -6.37
N GLU A 35 -3.59 10.27 -7.67
CA GLU A 35 -4.21 11.24 -8.57
C GLU A 35 -5.73 11.08 -8.68
N LYS A 36 -6.20 9.83 -8.78
CA LYS A 36 -7.61 9.53 -9.08
C LYS A 36 -8.49 9.45 -7.85
N MET A 37 -7.93 9.04 -6.71
CA MET A 37 -8.69 8.84 -5.49
C MET A 37 -8.51 10.05 -4.58
N THR A 38 -9.52 10.91 -4.54
CA THR A 38 -9.43 12.23 -3.85
C THR A 38 -9.12 12.12 -2.36
N ARG A 39 -9.42 10.99 -1.72
CA ARG A 39 -9.14 10.75 -0.31
C ARG A 39 -7.89 9.93 -0.04
N TYR A 40 -7.16 9.54 -1.08
CA TYR A 40 -5.88 8.86 -0.97
C TYR A 40 -4.77 9.92 -0.97
N ASN A 41 -4.59 10.56 0.18
CA ASN A 41 -3.68 11.71 0.30
C ASN A 41 -2.22 11.31 0.27
N TRP A 42 -1.94 10.05 0.60
CA TRP A 42 -0.63 9.45 0.46
C TRP A 42 -0.79 7.98 0.08
N VAL A 43 -0.05 7.54 -0.92
CA VAL A 43 -0.03 6.15 -1.38
C VAL A 43 1.42 5.72 -1.54
N GLY A 44 1.81 4.67 -0.86
CA GLY A 44 3.18 4.17 -0.92
C GLY A 44 3.27 2.67 -0.99
N SER A 45 4.39 2.22 -1.48
CA SER A 45 4.78 0.82 -1.50
C SER A 45 5.96 0.59 -0.57
N TYR A 46 5.98 -0.55 0.09
CA TYR A 46 7.12 -1.01 0.88
C TYR A 46 7.51 -2.39 0.38
N LEU A 47 8.80 -2.66 0.37
CA LEU A 47 9.34 -3.97 0.02
C LEU A 47 10.14 -4.52 1.19
N VAL A 48 10.14 -5.84 1.35
CA VAL A 48 11.01 -6.49 2.31
C VAL A 48 12.46 -6.24 1.90
N ASP A 49 13.29 -5.81 2.85
CA ASP A 49 14.70 -5.55 2.61
C ASP A 49 15.41 -6.84 2.20
N PRO A 50 16.01 -6.90 0.99
CA PRO A 50 16.72 -8.10 0.55
C PRO A 50 17.97 -8.42 1.38
N ALA A 51 18.52 -7.42 2.08
CA ALA A 51 19.68 -7.61 2.96
C ALA A 51 19.30 -8.04 4.38
N ASP A 52 18.06 -7.71 4.82
CA ASP A 52 17.59 -8.05 6.16
C ASP A 52 16.06 -8.16 6.18
N SER A 53 15.56 -9.39 6.14
CA SER A 53 14.12 -9.69 6.07
C SER A 53 13.32 -9.26 7.30
N GLY A 54 13.96 -8.74 8.33
CA GLY A 54 13.31 -8.14 9.50
C GLY A 54 12.85 -6.70 9.29
N TYR A 55 13.03 -6.14 8.09
CA TYR A 55 12.71 -4.76 7.77
C TYR A 55 11.97 -4.61 6.45
N LEU A 56 11.16 -3.54 6.38
CA LEU A 56 10.56 -3.03 5.15
C LEU A 56 11.32 -1.79 4.71
N ILE A 57 11.56 -1.65 3.43
CA ILE A 57 12.15 -0.44 2.82
C ILE A 57 11.09 0.26 1.98
N VAL A 58 11.00 1.58 2.08
CA VAL A 58 10.09 2.35 1.24
C VAL A 58 10.47 2.21 -0.24
N GLY A 59 9.46 1.91 -1.05
CA GLY A 59 9.55 1.95 -2.50
C GLY A 59 8.93 3.24 -3.05
N PRO A 60 8.45 3.22 -4.29
CA PRO A 60 7.76 4.39 -4.85
C PRO A 60 6.56 4.80 -4.03
N PHE A 61 6.37 6.10 -3.89
CA PHE A 61 5.22 6.70 -3.19
C PHE A 61 4.80 7.99 -3.84
N ALA A 62 3.56 8.41 -3.58
CA ALA A 62 3.00 9.69 -4.01
C ALA A 62 2.23 10.32 -2.84
N GLY A 63 2.43 11.62 -2.63
CA GLY A 63 1.82 12.37 -1.55
C GLY A 63 2.76 13.44 -1.02
N SER A 64 2.27 14.22 -0.05
CA SER A 64 2.90 15.47 0.37
C SER A 64 3.92 15.31 1.51
N PHE A 65 4.09 14.13 2.07
CA PHE A 65 5.06 13.94 3.15
C PHE A 65 6.07 12.83 2.82
N THR A 66 7.23 12.89 3.47
CA THR A 66 8.28 11.88 3.34
C THR A 66 8.02 10.76 4.33
N PRO A 67 7.91 9.51 3.90
CA PRO A 67 7.65 8.39 4.78
C PRO A 67 8.89 7.98 5.56
N ASN A 68 8.70 7.10 6.55
CA ASN A 68 9.81 6.40 7.20
C ASN A 68 10.47 5.48 6.16
N ALA A 69 11.77 5.69 5.90
CA ALA A 69 12.47 5.00 4.83
C ALA A 69 12.66 3.50 5.11
N ARG A 70 12.74 3.12 6.38
CA ARG A 70 13.01 1.74 6.80
C ARG A 70 12.22 1.45 8.08
N ILE A 71 11.40 0.40 8.06
CA ILE A 71 10.49 0.07 9.16
C ILE A 71 10.74 -1.38 9.61
N PRO A 72 11.00 -1.61 10.91
CA PRO A 72 11.03 -2.98 11.45
C PRO A 72 9.66 -3.65 11.31
N LEU A 73 9.65 -4.96 11.05
CA LEU A 73 8.40 -5.72 10.86
C LEU A 73 7.50 -5.79 12.11
N ASN A 74 7.93 -5.26 13.24
CA ASN A 74 7.15 -5.22 14.48
C ASN A 74 6.73 -3.80 14.86
N THR A 75 6.88 -2.82 13.98
CA THR A 75 6.67 -1.40 14.27
C THR A 75 5.61 -0.79 13.37
N GLY A 76 4.72 0.01 13.95
CA GLY A 76 3.70 0.75 13.22
C GLY A 76 2.61 -0.12 12.62
N LEU A 77 1.74 0.47 11.80
CA LEU A 77 0.68 -0.25 11.11
C LEU A 77 1.23 -1.16 10.01
N CYS A 78 2.28 -0.73 9.31
CA CYS A 78 2.98 -1.57 8.34
C CYS A 78 3.58 -2.82 9.02
N GLY A 79 4.19 -2.66 10.20
CA GLY A 79 4.68 -3.77 10.98
C GLY A 79 3.57 -4.71 11.44
N ALA A 80 2.41 -4.17 11.82
CA ALA A 80 1.24 -4.95 12.22
C ALA A 80 0.70 -5.79 11.05
N ALA A 81 0.64 -5.24 9.85
CA ALA A 81 0.21 -5.96 8.66
C ALA A 81 1.21 -7.07 8.30
N ALA A 82 2.50 -6.76 8.34
CA ALA A 82 3.56 -7.73 8.06
C ALA A 82 3.53 -8.90 9.05
N SER A 83 3.39 -8.62 10.34
CA SER A 83 3.40 -9.64 11.40
C SER A 83 2.15 -10.50 11.40
N SER A 84 0.97 -9.92 11.13
CA SER A 84 -0.30 -10.65 11.13
C SER A 84 -0.59 -11.37 9.81
N GLY A 85 0.01 -10.91 8.71
CA GLY A 85 -0.34 -11.38 7.38
C GLY A 85 -1.73 -10.94 6.92
N GLN A 86 -2.33 -9.98 7.59
CA GLN A 86 -3.69 -9.51 7.34
C GLN A 86 -3.70 -8.03 6.97
N ILE A 87 -4.73 -7.61 6.22
CA ILE A 87 -5.01 -6.19 6.01
C ILE A 87 -5.20 -5.53 7.37
N VAL A 88 -4.57 -4.38 7.54
CA VAL A 88 -4.79 -3.52 8.70
C VAL A 88 -5.56 -2.28 8.24
N VAL A 89 -6.75 -2.08 8.80
CA VAL A 89 -7.60 -0.92 8.53
C VAL A 89 -7.78 -0.16 9.82
N VAL A 90 -7.43 1.13 9.82
CA VAL A 90 -7.59 2.00 10.98
C VAL A 90 -8.43 3.20 10.59
N HIS A 91 -9.60 3.34 11.20
CA HIS A 91 -10.58 4.38 10.89
C HIS A 91 -10.21 5.73 11.51
N ASP A 92 -9.45 5.71 12.60
CA ASP A 92 -8.91 6.90 13.26
C ASP A 92 -7.53 6.55 13.85
N VAL A 93 -6.47 7.00 13.19
CA VAL A 93 -5.09 6.65 13.55
C VAL A 93 -4.69 7.15 14.95
N TYR A 94 -5.29 8.23 15.43
CA TYR A 94 -4.96 8.77 16.75
C TYR A 94 -5.50 7.91 17.89
N LYS A 95 -6.42 7.00 17.61
CA LYS A 95 -6.95 6.04 18.57
C LYS A 95 -6.20 4.71 18.55
N ASP A 96 -5.30 4.51 17.62
CA ASP A 96 -4.53 3.27 17.49
C ASP A 96 -3.10 3.48 18.01
N PRO A 97 -2.71 2.77 19.09
CA PRO A 97 -1.39 2.94 19.68
C PRO A 97 -0.24 2.44 18.79
N ARG A 98 -0.54 1.65 17.75
CA ARG A 98 0.46 1.15 16.80
C ARG A 98 0.86 2.18 15.75
N TYR A 99 0.10 3.27 15.61
CA TYR A 99 0.33 4.26 14.55
C TYR A 99 1.70 4.90 14.65
N LEU A 100 2.47 4.82 13.55
CA LEU A 100 3.75 5.49 13.37
C LEU A 100 3.53 6.69 12.45
N ALA A 101 3.54 7.89 13.03
CA ALA A 101 3.16 9.10 12.33
C ALA A 101 4.12 9.47 11.19
N GLY A 102 3.61 9.62 9.96
CA GLY A 102 4.30 10.23 8.83
C GLY A 102 3.90 11.70 8.66
N SER A 103 2.65 12.03 8.99
CA SER A 103 2.11 13.38 8.94
C SER A 103 1.02 13.55 9.99
N THR A 104 0.93 14.73 10.59
CA THR A 104 -0.12 15.08 11.57
C THR A 104 -1.50 15.24 10.91
N LEU A 105 -1.57 15.29 9.59
CA LEU A 105 -2.83 15.44 8.84
C LEU A 105 -3.55 14.10 8.61
N VAL A 106 -2.86 12.99 8.71
CA VAL A 106 -3.44 11.66 8.49
C VAL A 106 -4.45 11.33 9.57
N LYS A 107 -5.62 10.82 9.17
CA LYS A 107 -6.72 10.44 10.07
C LYS A 107 -7.08 8.96 9.94
N SER A 108 -6.97 8.37 8.76
CA SER A 108 -7.23 6.94 8.56
C SER A 108 -6.17 6.34 7.64
N GLU A 109 -5.99 5.04 7.75
CA GLU A 109 -4.96 4.31 7.01
C GLU A 109 -5.38 2.88 6.71
N ILE A 110 -4.96 2.36 5.57
CA ILE A 110 -5.05 0.95 5.24
C ILE A 110 -3.68 0.45 4.79
N VAL A 111 -3.28 -0.71 5.30
CA VAL A 111 -2.06 -1.40 4.87
C VAL A 111 -2.42 -2.79 4.38
N VAL A 112 -2.05 -3.09 3.15
CA VAL A 112 -2.33 -4.38 2.50
C VAL A 112 -1.02 -5.13 2.28
N PRO A 113 -0.81 -6.28 2.95
CA PRO A 113 0.37 -7.10 2.69
C PRO A 113 0.34 -7.70 1.29
N ILE A 114 1.51 -7.79 0.67
CA ILE A 114 1.70 -8.37 -0.65
C ILE A 114 2.50 -9.67 -0.50
N TYR A 115 1.89 -10.79 -0.87
CA TYR A 115 2.52 -12.10 -0.80
C TYR A 115 2.83 -12.63 -2.20
N VAL A 116 3.99 -13.26 -2.33
CA VAL A 116 4.40 -13.98 -3.53
C VAL A 116 4.85 -15.37 -3.08
N ASN A 117 4.19 -16.41 -3.58
CA ASN A 117 4.49 -17.81 -3.20
C ASN A 117 4.48 -18.01 -1.67
N LYS A 118 3.48 -17.44 -0.99
CA LYS A 118 3.28 -17.50 0.47
C LYS A 118 4.35 -16.79 1.30
N ALA A 119 5.26 -16.05 0.67
CA ALA A 119 6.25 -15.22 1.36
C ALA A 119 5.87 -13.74 1.25
N LEU A 120 6.04 -12.99 2.34
CA LEU A 120 5.83 -11.55 2.32
C LEU A 120 6.85 -10.90 1.40
N ALA A 121 6.39 -10.19 0.37
CA ALA A 121 7.23 -9.46 -0.56
C ALA A 121 7.25 -7.96 -0.25
N GLY A 122 6.16 -7.43 0.28
CA GLY A 122 6.02 -6.02 0.58
C GLY A 122 4.62 -5.66 1.02
N GLU A 123 4.27 -4.38 0.91
CA GLU A 123 2.97 -3.84 1.32
C GLU A 123 2.56 -2.65 0.46
N LEU A 124 1.25 -2.48 0.29
CA LEU A 124 0.66 -1.26 -0.22
C LEU A 124 0.06 -0.50 0.97
N ASP A 125 0.47 0.75 1.16
CA ASP A 125 0.06 1.61 2.26
C ASP A 125 -0.66 2.84 1.72
N ILE A 126 -1.91 3.06 2.17
CA ILE A 126 -2.71 4.21 1.75
C ILE A 126 -3.16 4.97 2.98
N GLU A 127 -2.85 6.27 3.02
CA GLU A 127 -3.18 7.15 4.13
C GLU A 127 -4.09 8.28 3.67
N SER A 128 -5.10 8.58 4.50
CA SER A 128 -6.10 9.58 4.19
C SER A 128 -6.14 10.68 5.25
N TYR A 129 -6.36 11.92 4.81
CA TYR A 129 -6.59 13.05 5.71
C TYR A 129 -8.03 13.11 6.22
N PHE A 130 -8.84 12.11 5.88
CA PHE A 130 -10.22 11.96 6.31
C PHE A 130 -10.36 10.69 7.15
N ALA A 131 -11.16 10.78 8.22
CA ALA A 131 -11.49 9.59 9.02
C ALA A 131 -12.42 8.66 8.21
N ASP A 132 -12.41 7.39 8.56
CA ASP A 132 -13.34 6.40 8.01
C ASP A 132 -13.34 6.29 6.47
N THR A 133 -12.20 6.59 5.82
CA THR A 133 -12.08 6.51 4.36
C THR A 133 -12.20 5.07 3.85
N PHE A 134 -11.67 4.10 4.59
CA PHE A 134 -11.50 2.74 4.10
C PHE A 134 -12.65 1.82 4.51
N ASN A 135 -13.83 2.07 3.94
CA ASN A 135 -14.98 1.19 4.05
C ASN A 135 -14.72 -0.12 3.28
N ARG A 136 -15.67 -1.04 3.30
CA ARG A 136 -15.53 -2.35 2.65
C ARG A 136 -15.17 -2.23 1.16
N SER A 137 -15.83 -1.34 0.44
CA SER A 137 -15.57 -1.12 -0.99
C SER A 137 -14.14 -0.64 -1.25
N GLU A 138 -13.63 0.27 -0.41
CA GLU A 138 -12.26 0.75 -0.48
C GLU A 138 -11.25 -0.35 -0.11
N GLN A 139 -11.57 -1.18 0.87
CA GLN A 139 -10.74 -2.31 1.25
C GLN A 139 -10.61 -3.33 0.11
N GLU A 140 -11.71 -3.65 -0.56
CA GLU A 140 -11.72 -4.54 -1.72
C GLU A 140 -10.87 -3.99 -2.86
N PHE A 141 -10.99 -2.69 -3.12
CA PHE A 141 -10.21 -2.02 -4.15
C PHE A 141 -8.72 -1.98 -3.82
N ALA A 142 -8.37 -1.67 -2.58
CA ALA A 142 -6.97 -1.67 -2.13
C ALA A 142 -6.35 -3.06 -2.24
N GLN A 143 -7.09 -4.11 -1.85
CA GLN A 143 -6.63 -5.49 -2.00
C GLN A 143 -6.42 -5.85 -3.47
N ALA A 144 -7.35 -5.49 -4.33
CA ALA A 144 -7.25 -5.76 -5.77
C ALA A 144 -6.06 -5.01 -6.39
N SER A 145 -5.80 -3.78 -5.96
CA SER A 145 -4.64 -2.99 -6.41
C SER A 145 -3.32 -3.63 -5.97
N ALA A 146 -3.24 -4.08 -4.72
CA ALA A 146 -2.08 -4.81 -4.22
C ALA A 146 -1.85 -6.13 -4.98
N ASN A 147 -2.93 -6.82 -5.35
CA ASN A 147 -2.84 -8.06 -6.13
C ASN A 147 -2.23 -7.84 -7.52
N VAL A 148 -2.43 -6.68 -8.13
CA VAL A 148 -1.77 -6.32 -9.41
C VAL A 148 -0.25 -6.36 -9.23
N ILE A 149 0.25 -5.81 -8.14
CA ILE A 149 1.68 -5.83 -7.82
C ILE A 149 2.15 -7.26 -7.54
N ALA A 150 1.39 -8.00 -6.74
CA ALA A 150 1.72 -9.40 -6.39
C ALA A 150 1.83 -10.28 -7.63
N ASP A 151 0.87 -10.17 -8.54
CA ASP A 151 0.85 -10.96 -9.79
C ASP A 151 2.06 -10.64 -10.68
N TYR A 152 2.44 -9.38 -10.76
CA TYR A 152 3.63 -8.97 -11.50
C TYR A 152 4.90 -9.56 -10.88
N LEU A 153 5.05 -9.43 -9.57
CA LEU A 153 6.22 -9.98 -8.85
C LEU A 153 6.32 -11.50 -8.99
N ALA A 154 5.20 -12.20 -8.97
CA ALA A 154 5.17 -13.66 -9.12
C ALA A 154 5.67 -14.11 -10.50
N LYS A 155 5.43 -13.32 -11.55
CA LYS A 155 5.86 -13.62 -12.92
C LYS A 155 7.34 -13.35 -13.17
N GLN A 156 8.03 -12.68 -12.26
CA GLN A 156 9.44 -12.32 -12.39
C GLN A 156 10.39 -13.39 -11.83
N LYS A 157 9.85 -14.45 -11.28
CA LYS A 157 10.63 -15.55 -10.70
C LYS A 157 10.79 -16.71 -11.65
#